data_ffb1343ab0c4ab19faba2fa310a7a38a
#
_entry.id   ffb1343ab0c4ab19faba2fa310a7a38a
#
_cell.length_a   1.000
_cell.length_b   1.000
_cell.length_c   1.000
_cell.angle_alpha   90.00
_cell.angle_beta   90.00
_cell.angle_gamma   90.00
#
_symmetry.space_group_name_H-M   'P 1'
#
loop_
_entity.id
_entity.type
_entity.pdbx_description
1 polymer ?
#
loop_
_entity_poly.entity_id
_entity_poly.type
_entity_poly.pdbx_seq_one_letter_code
_entity_poly.pdbx_strand_id
1 'polypeptide(L)'
;MSLPPTIQTIVSIVGHARAMALVSEFGGREIRFPKMQTGANWEALAEIIGEASAKRLCERFKGDEVYIALCDKALRHDRNCRMITRYETLISQGHSSRGAVAILTQEFRPISNR
;
A
#
# COMPACT_ATOMS: atom_id res chain seq x y z
N MET A 1 8.97 1.39 -13.56
CA MET A 1 9.37 2.12 -12.34
C MET A 1 9.98 1.14 -11.36
N SER A 2 11.13 1.50 -10.81
CA SER A 2 11.81 0.57 -9.92
C SER A 2 11.56 0.93 -8.46
N LEU A 3 11.38 -0.09 -7.63
CA LEU A 3 11.18 0.07 -6.20
C LEU A 3 12.51 -0.14 -5.48
N PRO A 4 12.71 0.47 -4.30
CA PRO A 4 13.89 0.18 -3.49
C PRO A 4 13.99 -1.32 -3.17
N PRO A 5 15.21 -1.84 -3.00
CA PRO A 5 15.39 -3.28 -2.74
C PRO A 5 14.60 -3.83 -1.56
N THR A 6 14.53 -3.08 -0.47
CA THR A 6 13.77 -3.50 0.71
C THR A 6 12.29 -3.64 0.38
N ILE A 7 11.75 -2.67 -0.39
CA ILE A 7 10.34 -2.71 -0.79
C ILE A 7 10.09 -3.86 -1.76
N GLN A 8 11.03 -4.14 -2.66
CA GLN A 8 10.92 -5.30 -3.55
C GLN A 8 10.84 -6.61 -2.75
N THR A 9 11.63 -6.72 -1.71
CA THR A 9 11.60 -7.88 -0.82
C THR A 9 10.23 -8.00 -0.14
N ILE A 10 9.70 -6.90 0.35
CA ILE A 10 8.38 -6.87 0.98
C ILE A 10 7.30 -7.31 -0.02
N VAL A 11 7.35 -6.78 -1.24
CA VAL A 11 6.41 -7.15 -2.30
C VAL A 11 6.47 -8.66 -2.58
N SER A 12 7.66 -9.24 -2.61
CA SER A 12 7.80 -10.67 -2.88
C SER A 12 7.22 -11.54 -1.75
N ILE A 13 7.14 -11.01 -0.54
CA ILE A 13 6.62 -11.76 0.62
C ILE A 13 5.10 -11.60 0.74
N VAL A 14 4.59 -10.38 0.61
CA VAL A 14 3.18 -10.10 0.92
C VAL A 14 2.34 -9.69 -0.29
N GLY A 15 2.97 -9.44 -1.41
CA GLY A 15 2.29 -8.98 -2.61
C GLY A 15 2.27 -7.46 -2.72
N HIS A 16 2.03 -6.98 -3.94
CA HIS A 16 2.10 -5.55 -4.24
C HIS A 16 1.10 -4.72 -3.43
N ALA A 17 -0.15 -5.14 -3.37
CA ALA A 17 -1.20 -4.38 -2.69
C ALA A 17 -0.90 -4.16 -1.21
N ARG A 18 -0.48 -5.21 -0.52
CA ARG A 18 -0.14 -5.11 0.90
C ARG A 18 1.14 -4.34 1.13
N ALA A 19 2.13 -4.50 0.24
CA ALA A 19 3.36 -3.73 0.32
C ALA A 19 3.07 -2.24 0.18
N MET A 20 2.21 -1.86 -0.74
CA MET A 20 1.84 -0.45 -0.93
C MET A 20 1.06 0.10 0.26
N ALA A 21 0.22 -0.72 0.89
CA ALA A 21 -0.47 -0.33 2.12
C ALA A 21 0.54 -0.03 3.24
N LEU A 22 1.55 -0.88 3.37
CA LEU A 22 2.61 -0.69 4.35
C LEU A 22 3.41 0.59 4.08
N VAL A 23 3.78 0.82 2.83
CA VAL A 23 4.50 2.03 2.42
C VAL A 23 3.65 3.28 2.68
N SER A 24 2.37 3.22 2.39
CA SER A 24 1.46 4.34 2.62
C SER A 24 1.43 4.74 4.09
N GLU A 25 1.47 3.75 4.99
CA GLU A 25 1.38 3.99 6.43
C GLU A 25 2.72 4.38 7.05
N PHE A 26 3.79 3.72 6.64
CA PHE A 26 5.11 3.86 7.27
C PHE A 26 6.18 4.49 6.38
N GLY A 27 5.82 4.94 5.18
CA GLY A 27 6.80 5.51 4.24
C GLY A 27 7.57 6.67 4.85
N GLY A 28 8.87 6.69 4.63
CA GLY A 28 9.74 7.73 5.14
C GLY A 28 10.22 7.53 6.56
N ARG A 29 9.96 6.38 7.17
CA ARG A 29 10.37 6.08 8.56
C ARG A 29 11.03 4.73 8.67
N GLU A 30 11.81 4.58 9.73
CA GLU A 30 12.31 3.27 10.12
C GLU A 30 11.32 2.61 11.07
N ILE A 31 11.08 1.32 10.87
CA ILE A 31 10.27 0.54 11.80
C ILE A 31 11.05 -0.69 12.24
N ARG A 32 10.80 -1.13 13.45
CA ARG A 32 11.39 -2.36 13.96
C ARG A 32 10.37 -3.48 13.85
N PHE A 33 10.73 -4.54 13.14
CA PHE A 33 9.87 -5.71 13.06
C PHE A 33 9.95 -6.50 14.35
N PRO A 34 8.81 -6.84 14.98
CA PRO A 34 8.84 -7.54 16.26
C PRO A 34 9.35 -8.96 16.11
N LYS A 35 10.05 -9.44 17.13
CA LYS A 35 10.51 -10.83 17.18
C LYS A 35 9.38 -11.77 17.53
N MET A 36 8.39 -11.28 18.26
CA MET A 36 7.24 -12.06 18.72
C MET A 36 5.96 -11.44 18.22
N GLN A 37 4.92 -12.24 18.14
CA GLN A 37 3.62 -11.79 17.64
C GLN A 37 2.84 -11.04 18.70
N THR A 38 3.47 -10.07 19.31
CA THR A 38 2.86 -9.23 20.34
C THR A 38 3.46 -7.83 20.32
N GLY A 39 2.75 -6.87 20.88
CA GLY A 39 3.22 -5.50 21.02
C GLY A 39 2.62 -4.56 20.00
N ALA A 40 2.90 -3.28 20.16
CA ALA A 40 2.31 -2.23 19.33
C ALA A 40 2.71 -2.36 17.86
N ASN A 41 3.97 -2.69 17.59
CA ASN A 41 4.43 -2.84 16.21
C ASN A 41 3.76 -4.03 15.52
N TRP A 42 3.61 -5.14 16.24
CA TRP A 42 2.90 -6.30 15.71
C TRP A 42 1.45 -5.95 15.38
N GLU A 43 0.77 -5.30 16.32
CA GLU A 43 -0.63 -4.93 16.14
C GLU A 43 -0.81 -3.98 14.96
N ALA A 44 0.08 -3.00 14.81
CA ALA A 44 0.01 -2.07 13.68
C ALA A 44 0.20 -2.79 12.35
N LEU A 45 1.17 -3.68 12.26
CA LEU A 45 1.42 -4.46 11.04
C LEU A 45 0.23 -5.36 10.72
N ALA A 46 -0.27 -6.08 11.71
CA ALA A 46 -1.39 -7.00 11.52
C ALA A 46 -2.65 -6.27 11.07
N GLU A 47 -2.88 -5.07 11.56
CA GLU A 47 -4.02 -4.25 11.18
C GLU A 47 -3.93 -3.81 9.72
N ILE A 48 -2.73 -3.45 9.26
CA ILE A 48 -2.53 -2.92 7.91
C ILE A 48 -2.51 -4.02 6.85
N ILE A 49 -1.77 -5.10 7.09
CA ILE A 49 -1.52 -6.14 6.10
C ILE A 49 -2.05 -7.51 6.47
N GLY A 50 -2.67 -7.64 7.63
CA GLY A 50 -3.20 -8.92 8.12
C GLY A 50 -2.15 -9.72 8.88
N GLU A 51 -2.61 -10.58 9.77
CA GLU A 51 -1.73 -11.36 10.63
C GLU A 51 -0.80 -12.30 9.87
N ALA A 52 -1.31 -12.96 8.83
CA ALA A 52 -0.50 -13.89 8.04
C ALA A 52 0.66 -13.19 7.35
N SER A 53 0.39 -12.04 6.73
CA SER A 53 1.43 -11.26 6.07
C SER A 53 2.41 -10.65 7.06
N ALA A 54 1.89 -10.14 8.18
CA ALA A 54 2.72 -9.58 9.24
C ALA A 54 3.66 -10.65 9.80
N LYS A 55 3.17 -11.86 10.00
CA LYS A 55 3.98 -12.97 10.47
C LYS A 55 5.13 -13.28 9.51
N ARG A 56 4.84 -13.32 8.21
CA ARG A 56 5.86 -13.56 7.18
C ARG A 56 6.95 -12.51 7.20
N LEU A 57 6.56 -11.24 7.31
CA LEU A 57 7.55 -10.15 7.37
C LEU A 57 8.38 -10.22 8.65
N CYS A 58 7.74 -10.53 9.78
CA CYS A 58 8.46 -10.66 11.04
C CYS A 58 9.45 -11.81 11.02
N GLU A 59 9.12 -12.90 10.34
CA GLU A 59 10.03 -14.02 10.17
C GLU A 59 11.24 -13.63 9.30
N ARG A 60 11.02 -12.81 8.28
CA ARG A 60 12.10 -12.38 7.39
C ARG A 60 13.01 -11.34 8.03
N PHE A 61 12.43 -10.39 8.76
CA PHE A 61 13.16 -9.25 9.33
C PHE A 61 13.27 -9.29 10.86
N LYS A 62 13.14 -10.40 11.43
CA LYS A 62 13.06 -10.68 12.86
C LYS A 62 13.95 -9.78 13.73
N GLY A 63 13.33 -8.83 14.39
CA GLY A 63 14.03 -7.89 15.27
C GLY A 63 14.83 -6.79 14.57
N ASP A 64 14.83 -6.76 13.24
CA ASP A 64 15.60 -5.77 12.49
C ASP A 64 14.85 -4.45 12.41
N GLU A 65 15.62 -3.37 12.39
CA GLU A 65 15.06 -2.07 12.03
C GLU A 65 15.20 -1.88 10.53
N VAL A 66 14.09 -1.55 9.89
CA VAL A 66 14.04 -1.45 8.43
C VAL A 66 13.50 -0.08 8.05
N TYR A 67 14.22 0.62 7.20
CA TYR A 67 13.74 1.88 6.65
C TYR A 67 12.73 1.60 5.54
N ILE A 68 11.52 2.14 5.68
CA ILE A 68 10.48 2.03 4.67
C ILE A 68 10.56 3.28 3.80
N ALA A 69 11.08 3.13 2.59
CA ALA A 69 11.23 4.26 1.67
C ALA A 69 9.88 4.87 1.32
N LEU A 70 9.86 6.17 1.14
CA LEU A 70 8.66 6.85 0.69
C LEU A 70 8.54 6.68 -0.82
N CYS A 71 7.70 5.75 -1.24
CA CYS A 71 7.52 5.40 -2.65
C CYS A 71 6.39 6.21 -3.28
N ASP A 72 6.53 7.51 -3.24
CA ASP A 72 5.49 8.44 -3.69
C ASP A 72 5.05 8.20 -5.13
N LYS A 73 6.01 8.02 -6.04
CA LYS A 73 5.70 7.76 -7.45
C LYS A 73 4.99 6.41 -7.63
N ALA A 74 5.41 5.40 -6.88
CA ALA A 74 4.78 4.08 -6.96
C ALA A 74 3.35 4.13 -6.44
N LEU A 75 3.11 4.85 -5.35
CA LEU A 75 1.77 5.02 -4.79
C LEU A 75 0.84 5.76 -5.76
N ARG A 76 1.35 6.80 -6.39
CA ARG A 76 0.57 7.54 -7.39
C ARG A 76 0.27 6.70 -8.61
N HIS A 77 1.24 5.94 -9.08
CA HIS A 77 1.05 5.07 -10.23
C HIS A 77 -0.02 4.02 -9.95
N ASP A 78 0.05 3.38 -8.80
CA ASP A 78 -0.92 2.38 -8.38
C ASP A 78 -2.33 2.97 -8.32
N ARG A 79 -2.47 4.15 -7.71
CA ARG A 79 -3.73 4.87 -7.64
C ARG A 79 -4.29 5.17 -9.02
N ASN A 80 -3.43 5.67 -9.92
CA ASN A 80 -3.83 6.02 -11.28
C ASN A 80 -4.30 4.80 -12.07
N CYS A 81 -3.62 3.67 -11.91
CA CYS A 81 -4.04 2.42 -12.56
C CYS A 81 -5.42 1.98 -12.08
N ARG A 82 -5.70 2.10 -10.79
CA ARG A 82 -7.01 1.77 -10.23
C ARG A 82 -8.09 2.71 -10.75
N MET A 83 -7.76 4.00 -10.87
CA MET A 83 -8.70 4.98 -11.42
C MET A 83 -9.07 4.66 -12.87
N ILE A 84 -8.08 4.32 -13.69
CA ILE A 84 -8.31 3.98 -15.09
C ILE A 84 -9.21 2.74 -15.20
N THR A 85 -8.91 1.71 -14.44
CA THR A 85 -9.71 0.48 -14.42
C THR A 85 -11.15 0.78 -14.01
N ARG A 86 -11.31 1.58 -12.97
CA ARG A 86 -12.63 1.95 -12.48
C ARG A 86 -13.41 2.78 -13.51
N TYR A 87 -12.73 3.70 -14.18
CA TYR A 87 -13.33 4.50 -15.24
C TYR A 87 -13.87 3.60 -16.35
N GLU A 88 -13.07 2.67 -16.81
CA GLU A 88 -13.48 1.73 -17.85
C GLU A 88 -14.68 0.89 -17.42
N THR A 89 -14.71 0.46 -16.18
CA THR A 89 -15.84 -0.28 -15.62
C THR A 89 -17.10 0.55 -15.63
N LEU A 90 -17.01 1.82 -15.23
CA LEU A 90 -18.16 2.71 -15.20
C LEU A 90 -18.72 2.97 -16.60
N ILE A 91 -17.84 3.18 -17.57
CA ILE A 91 -18.27 3.36 -18.96
C ILE A 91 -18.97 2.11 -19.46
N SER A 92 -18.44 0.96 -19.16
CA SER A 92 -19.01 -0.36 -19.50
C SER A 92 -20.40 -0.56 -18.91
N GLN A 93 -20.66 0.03 -17.73
CA GLN A 93 -21.95 -0.04 -17.05
C GLN A 93 -22.97 0.97 -17.59
N GLY A 94 -22.60 1.77 -18.58
CA GLY A 94 -23.51 2.72 -19.20
C GLY A 94 -23.42 4.14 -18.70
N HIS A 95 -22.47 4.46 -17.83
CA HIS A 95 -22.26 5.84 -17.39
C HIS A 95 -21.64 6.66 -18.50
N SER A 96 -22.04 7.92 -18.61
CA SER A 96 -21.38 8.84 -19.53
C SER A 96 -19.98 9.19 -19.00
N SER A 97 -19.12 9.72 -19.88
CA SER A 97 -17.79 10.17 -19.45
C SER A 97 -17.87 11.15 -18.29
N ARG A 98 -18.81 12.08 -18.36
CA ARG A 98 -18.99 13.08 -17.33
C ARG A 98 -19.44 12.45 -16.00
N GLY A 99 -20.39 11.51 -16.08
CA GLY A 99 -20.85 10.77 -14.92
C GLY A 99 -19.76 9.93 -14.29
N ALA A 100 -18.96 9.25 -15.12
CA ALA A 100 -17.84 8.44 -14.63
C ALA A 100 -16.80 9.29 -13.92
N VAL A 101 -16.45 10.45 -14.46
CA VAL A 101 -15.51 11.37 -13.84
C VAL A 101 -16.02 11.88 -12.50
N ALA A 102 -17.31 12.21 -12.42
CA ALA A 102 -17.90 12.65 -11.16
C ALA A 102 -17.81 11.57 -10.07
N ILE A 103 -18.09 10.32 -10.43
CA ILE A 103 -17.99 9.20 -9.48
C ILE A 103 -16.54 8.99 -9.04
N LEU A 104 -15.60 9.02 -9.99
CA LEU A 104 -14.19 8.86 -9.67
C LEU A 104 -13.66 9.95 -8.75
N THR A 105 -14.11 11.19 -8.96
CA THR A 105 -13.70 12.29 -8.12
C THR A 105 -14.09 12.06 -6.66
N GLN A 106 -15.23 11.43 -6.43
CA GLN A 106 -15.67 11.10 -5.08
C GLN A 106 -14.93 9.89 -4.50
N GLU A 107 -14.67 8.87 -5.32
CA GLU A 107 -14.03 7.64 -4.87
C GLU A 107 -12.53 7.82 -4.61
N PHE A 108 -11.87 8.61 -5.46
CA PHE A 108 -10.42 8.78 -5.43
C PHE A 108 -10.06 10.22 -5.08
N ARG A 109 -10.40 10.63 -3.88
CA ARG A 109 -10.07 11.97 -3.42
C ARG A 109 -8.55 12.09 -3.28
N PRO A 110 -7.99 13.29 -3.50
CA PRO A 110 -6.56 13.49 -3.33
C PRO A 110 -6.09 13.06 -1.95
N ILE A 111 -4.94 12.44 -1.90
CA ILE A 111 -4.37 11.99 -0.65
C ILE A 111 -3.98 13.18 0.22
N SER A 112 -3.46 14.22 -0.40
CA SER A 112 -3.07 15.45 0.28
C SER A 112 -4.05 16.56 -0.04
N ASN A 113 -4.63 17.11 0.95
CA ASN A 113 -5.48 18.26 0.79
C ASN A 113 -4.79 19.50 1.15
N ARG A 114 -4.09 19.41 1.29
CA ARG A 114 -3.62 20.44 1.67
C ARG A 114 -3.39 20.79 2.23
#